data_db999ac8bef4477d8a2d52c0d7471d1e
#
_entry.id   db999ac8bef4477d8a2d52c0d7471d1e
#
_cell.length_a   1.000
_cell.length_b   1.000
_cell.length_c   1.000
_cell.angle_alpha   90.00
_cell.angle_beta   90.00
_cell.angle_gamma   90.00
#
_symmetry.space_group_name_H-M   'P 1'
#
loop_
_entity.id
_entity.type
_entity.pdbx_description
1 polymer ?
#
loop_
_entity_poly.entity_id
_entity_poly.type
_entity_poly.pdbx_seq_one_letter_code
_entity_poly.pdbx_strand_id
1 'polypeptide(L)'
;INHTLYKNLPFSILADVQPVAGLITSPNVMEVTNAFPAKTVAEFIAYCKANPGKINMASSGAGTSVHMSGELFMMMTGCKMLHVPYKGAGPALIELIGGTVHVLFDNLPSSAGHIKGGKIRAIAVTTTTTATATTAAAKAAAVATTITTPTVATAATATAATTATTTTT
;
A
#
# COMPACT_ATOMS: atom_id res chain seq x y z
N ILE A 1 7.25 -5.86 -14.23
CA ILE A 1 7.27 -4.38 -14.20
C ILE A 1 8.50 -3.88 -14.96
N ASN A 2 9.71 -4.16 -14.50
CA ASN A 2 10.94 -3.60 -15.11
C ASN A 2 11.12 -3.98 -16.58
N HIS A 3 10.82 -5.22 -16.96
CA HIS A 3 10.89 -5.68 -18.34
C HIS A 3 9.96 -4.89 -19.30
N THR A 4 8.84 -4.41 -18.81
CA THR A 4 7.89 -3.62 -19.61
C THR A 4 8.22 -2.11 -19.58
N LEU A 5 8.74 -1.64 -18.42
CA LEU A 5 9.02 -0.22 -18.21
C LEU A 5 10.31 0.24 -18.90
N TYR A 6 11.33 -0.60 -18.91
CA TYR A 6 12.65 -0.28 -19.49
C TYR A 6 12.87 -1.05 -20.80
N LYS A 7 12.96 -0.32 -21.91
CA LYS A 7 13.09 -0.90 -23.25
C LYS A 7 14.43 -1.60 -23.52
N ASN A 8 15.50 -1.18 -22.82
CA ASN A 8 16.88 -1.62 -23.07
C ASN A 8 17.52 -2.23 -21.81
N LEU A 9 16.83 -3.19 -21.15
CA LEU A 9 17.46 -3.95 -20.08
C LEU A 9 18.47 -4.96 -20.69
N PRO A 10 19.71 -5.04 -20.16
CA PRO A 10 20.73 -5.97 -20.65
C PRO A 10 20.47 -7.42 -20.23
N PHE A 11 19.36 -7.68 -19.54
CA PHE A 11 18.94 -9.02 -19.07
C PHE A 11 17.41 -9.12 -19.05
N SER A 12 16.90 -10.35 -19.12
CA SER A 12 15.49 -10.67 -18.95
C SER A 12 15.28 -11.36 -17.60
N ILE A 13 14.52 -10.72 -16.71
CA ILE A 13 14.20 -11.31 -15.39
C ILE A 13 13.51 -12.68 -15.53
N LEU A 14 12.70 -12.86 -16.58
CA LEU A 14 11.95 -14.10 -16.80
C LEU A 14 12.79 -15.23 -17.39
N ALA A 15 13.86 -14.90 -18.16
CA ALA A 15 14.69 -15.88 -18.82
C ALA A 15 16.04 -16.10 -18.11
N ASP A 16 16.63 -15.04 -17.56
CA ASP A 16 18.00 -15.06 -17.05
C ASP A 16 18.08 -15.20 -15.53
N VAL A 17 16.93 -15.08 -14.80
CA VAL A 17 16.89 -15.18 -13.34
C VAL A 17 16.05 -16.37 -12.93
N GLN A 18 16.66 -17.31 -12.18
CA GLN A 18 15.98 -18.46 -11.61
C GLN A 18 15.46 -18.13 -10.20
N PRO A 19 14.15 -18.20 -9.94
CA PRO A 19 13.63 -18.03 -8.58
C PRO A 19 14.03 -19.21 -7.71
N VAL A 20 14.52 -18.96 -6.48
CA VAL A 20 14.93 -19.99 -5.53
C VAL A 20 13.84 -20.28 -4.51
N ALA A 21 13.34 -19.27 -3.83
CA ALA A 21 12.28 -19.40 -2.83
C ALA A 21 11.57 -18.06 -2.59
N GLY A 22 10.29 -18.14 -2.22
CA GLY A 22 9.54 -17.00 -1.67
C GLY A 22 9.73 -16.96 -0.16
N LEU A 23 10.21 -15.83 0.38
CA LEU A 23 10.47 -15.68 1.81
C LEU A 23 9.34 -14.98 2.54
N ILE A 24 8.77 -13.92 1.93
CA ILE A 24 7.76 -13.08 2.55
C ILE A 24 6.90 -12.38 1.50
N THR A 25 5.64 -12.18 1.82
CA THR A 25 4.75 -11.28 1.10
C THR A 25 4.38 -10.12 2.02
N SER A 26 4.59 -8.89 1.58
CA SER A 26 4.24 -7.69 2.34
C SER A 26 3.19 -6.88 1.58
N PRO A 27 2.08 -6.49 2.22
CA PRO A 27 1.13 -5.57 1.63
C PRO A 27 1.70 -4.15 1.58
N ASN A 28 1.26 -3.36 0.61
CA ASN A 28 1.48 -1.92 0.64
C ASN A 28 0.38 -1.24 1.44
N VAL A 29 0.73 -0.19 2.16
CA VAL A 29 -0.17 0.63 2.96
C VAL A 29 -0.30 2.00 2.30
N MET A 30 -1.52 2.47 2.12
CA MET A 30 -1.79 3.83 1.69
C MET A 30 -1.69 4.75 2.91
N GLU A 31 -0.73 5.64 2.87
CA GLU A 31 -0.36 6.53 3.96
C GLU A 31 -0.45 7.98 3.51
N VAL A 32 -0.92 8.83 4.40
CA VAL A 32 -1.01 10.27 4.15
C VAL A 32 -0.32 11.05 5.27
N THR A 33 0.18 12.24 4.93
CA THR A 33 0.65 13.18 5.96
C THR A 33 -0.49 13.54 6.92
N ASN A 34 -0.18 13.78 8.18
CA ASN A 34 -1.17 14.12 9.20
C ASN A 34 -1.94 15.42 8.89
N ALA A 35 -1.32 16.34 8.15
CA ALA A 35 -1.94 17.59 7.71
C ALA A 35 -2.98 17.38 6.59
N PHE A 36 -3.02 16.20 5.95
CA PHE A 36 -3.95 15.94 4.87
C PHE A 36 -5.40 15.86 5.37
N PRO A 37 -6.36 16.55 4.72
CA PRO A 37 -7.73 16.69 5.25
C PRO A 37 -8.53 15.39 5.26
N ALA A 38 -8.25 14.44 4.33
CA ALA A 38 -8.97 13.18 4.24
C ALA A 38 -8.51 12.17 5.29
N LYS A 39 -9.46 11.52 5.94
CA LYS A 39 -9.24 10.46 6.94
C LYS A 39 -9.60 9.08 6.42
N THR A 40 -10.36 9.00 5.34
CA THR A 40 -10.82 7.78 4.69
C THR A 40 -10.45 7.80 3.21
N VAL A 41 -10.45 6.62 2.57
CA VAL A 41 -10.19 6.50 1.14
C VAL A 41 -11.24 7.23 0.30
N ALA A 42 -12.50 7.16 0.71
CA ALA A 42 -13.60 7.84 0.02
C ALA A 42 -13.40 9.37 0.03
N GLU A 43 -13.06 9.94 1.19
CA GLU A 43 -12.72 11.36 1.33
C GLU A 43 -11.48 11.73 0.51
N PHE A 44 -10.47 10.86 0.49
CA PHE A 44 -9.26 11.07 -0.33
C PHE A 44 -9.61 11.13 -1.81
N ILE A 45 -10.42 10.20 -2.32
CA ILE A 45 -10.86 10.17 -3.71
C ILE A 45 -11.66 11.44 -4.06
N ALA A 46 -12.58 11.84 -3.18
CA ALA A 46 -13.38 13.05 -3.37
C ALA A 46 -12.49 14.30 -3.44
N TYR A 47 -11.55 14.42 -2.50
CA TYR A 47 -10.59 15.52 -2.47
C TYR A 47 -9.69 15.53 -3.72
N CYS A 48 -9.20 14.36 -4.13
CA CYS A 48 -8.34 14.22 -5.30
C CYS A 48 -9.05 14.64 -6.59
N LYS A 49 -10.32 14.24 -6.77
CA LYS A 49 -11.14 14.64 -7.92
C LYS A 49 -11.44 16.13 -7.94
N ALA A 50 -11.64 16.73 -6.79
CA ALA A 50 -11.84 18.17 -6.65
C ALA A 50 -10.55 18.98 -6.91
N ASN A 51 -9.38 18.37 -6.75
CA ASN A 51 -8.08 19.02 -6.85
C ASN A 51 -7.12 18.24 -7.78
N PRO A 52 -7.44 18.11 -9.07
CA PRO A 52 -6.64 17.31 -10.00
C PRO A 52 -5.23 17.87 -10.14
N GLY A 53 -4.22 17.00 -10.01
CA GLY A 53 -2.80 17.36 -10.15
C GLY A 53 -2.20 18.14 -8.97
N LYS A 54 -2.94 18.41 -7.90
CA LYS A 54 -2.43 19.12 -6.72
C LYS A 54 -1.90 18.20 -5.62
N ILE A 55 -2.13 16.90 -5.74
CA ILE A 55 -1.66 15.91 -4.78
C ILE A 55 -0.33 15.33 -5.27
N ASN A 56 0.72 15.47 -4.45
CA ASN A 56 2.02 14.87 -4.69
C ASN A 56 2.01 13.45 -4.09
N MET A 57 2.23 12.44 -4.94
CA MET A 57 2.36 11.05 -4.56
C MET A 57 3.83 10.65 -4.57
N ALA A 58 4.38 10.32 -3.42
CA ALA A 58 5.75 9.83 -3.31
C ALA A 58 5.87 8.37 -3.75
N SER A 59 7.05 7.97 -4.18
CA SER A 59 7.42 6.57 -4.33
C SER A 59 8.89 6.32 -4.00
N SER A 60 9.23 5.07 -3.73
CA SER A 60 10.63 4.62 -3.52
C SER A 60 11.43 4.49 -4.82
N GLY A 61 10.89 4.97 -5.92
CA GLY A 61 11.50 4.96 -7.26
C GLY A 61 10.51 4.53 -8.35
N ALA A 62 10.80 4.94 -9.58
CA ALA A 62 9.98 4.56 -10.74
C ALA A 62 9.99 3.04 -10.95
N GLY A 63 8.82 2.45 -11.19
CA GLY A 63 8.66 1.01 -11.43
C GLY A 63 8.67 0.12 -10.19
N THR A 64 8.74 0.69 -8.98
CA THR A 64 8.61 -0.06 -7.74
C THR A 64 7.15 -0.44 -7.47
N SER A 65 6.90 -1.41 -6.56
CA SER A 65 5.54 -1.76 -6.12
C SER A 65 4.80 -0.55 -5.54
N VAL A 66 5.53 0.32 -4.85
CA VAL A 66 5.04 1.59 -4.30
C VAL A 66 4.50 2.51 -5.39
N HIS A 67 5.26 2.71 -6.47
CA HIS A 67 4.82 3.49 -7.63
C HIS A 67 3.61 2.85 -8.31
N MET A 68 3.70 1.55 -8.62
CA MET A 68 2.64 0.84 -9.34
C MET A 68 1.32 0.78 -8.56
N SER A 69 1.36 0.70 -7.24
CA SER A 69 0.15 0.77 -6.40
C SER A 69 -0.55 2.12 -6.54
N GLY A 70 0.22 3.20 -6.57
CA GLY A 70 -0.34 4.54 -6.78
C GLY A 70 -0.90 4.74 -8.18
N GLU A 71 -0.20 4.28 -9.22
CA GLU A 71 -0.68 4.32 -10.61
C GLU A 71 -1.97 3.52 -10.79
N LEU A 72 -2.02 2.30 -10.22
CA LEU A 72 -3.22 1.48 -10.23
C LEU A 72 -4.39 2.18 -9.51
N PHE A 73 -4.11 2.80 -8.36
CA PHE A 73 -5.12 3.58 -7.64
C PHE A 73 -5.66 4.74 -8.49
N MET A 74 -4.78 5.51 -9.15
CA MET A 74 -5.18 6.59 -10.05
C MET A 74 -6.03 6.08 -11.21
N MET A 75 -5.63 4.96 -11.83
CA MET A 75 -6.36 4.34 -12.94
C MET A 75 -7.75 3.87 -12.52
N MET A 76 -7.88 3.26 -11.33
CA MET A 76 -9.15 2.71 -10.84
C MET A 76 -10.13 3.79 -10.35
N THR A 77 -9.63 4.88 -9.80
CA THR A 77 -10.45 5.93 -9.16
C THR A 77 -10.69 7.14 -10.05
N GLY A 78 -9.89 7.30 -11.11
CA GLY A 78 -9.86 8.52 -11.94
C GLY A 78 -9.20 9.71 -11.25
N CYS A 79 -8.49 9.47 -10.15
CA CYS A 79 -7.65 10.49 -9.49
C CYS A 79 -6.49 10.90 -10.40
N LYS A 80 -6.08 12.18 -10.30
CA LYS A 80 -4.88 12.69 -10.95
C LYS A 80 -3.92 13.22 -9.89
N MET A 81 -2.83 12.51 -9.67
CA MET A 81 -1.77 12.88 -8.72
C MET A 81 -0.45 13.10 -9.46
N LEU A 82 0.43 13.91 -8.89
CA LEU A 82 1.78 14.13 -9.41
C LEU A 82 2.73 13.14 -8.74
N HIS A 83 3.37 12.28 -9.53
CA HIS A 83 4.35 11.32 -9.02
C HIS A 83 5.71 11.98 -8.76
N VAL A 84 6.22 11.80 -7.54
CA VAL A 84 7.53 12.28 -7.08
C VAL A 84 8.38 11.09 -6.66
N PRO A 85 9.33 10.63 -7.51
CA PRO A 85 10.19 9.50 -7.19
C PRO A 85 11.34 9.87 -6.26
N TYR A 86 11.61 9.02 -5.26
CA TYR A 86 12.75 9.13 -4.35
C TYR A 86 13.69 7.93 -4.50
N LYS A 87 14.90 8.04 -3.95
CA LYS A 87 15.88 6.94 -3.92
C LYS A 87 15.66 6.03 -2.71
N GLY A 88 14.47 5.41 -2.64
CA GLY A 88 14.09 4.49 -1.55
C GLY A 88 12.96 5.02 -0.67
N ALA A 89 12.49 4.17 0.27
CA ALA A 89 11.37 4.49 1.17
C ALA A 89 11.76 5.54 2.24
N GLY A 90 13.00 5.50 2.75
CA GLY A 90 13.45 6.42 3.81
C GLY A 90 13.26 7.89 3.46
N PRO A 91 13.88 8.40 2.37
CA PRO A 91 13.67 9.78 1.92
C PRO A 91 12.20 10.11 1.64
N ALA A 92 11.43 9.19 1.04
CA ALA A 92 10.02 9.39 0.75
C ALA A 92 9.18 9.57 2.04
N LEU A 93 9.46 8.79 3.08
CA LEU A 93 8.81 8.89 4.40
C LEU A 93 9.14 10.19 5.12
N ILE A 94 10.39 10.67 5.04
CA ILE A 94 10.78 11.95 5.62
C ILE A 94 9.97 13.09 5.00
N GLU A 95 9.85 13.11 3.68
CA GLU A 95 9.08 14.13 2.96
C GLU A 95 7.57 14.02 3.21
N LEU A 96 7.05 12.79 3.40
CA LEU A 96 5.66 12.56 3.79
C LEU A 96 5.38 13.10 5.20
N ILE A 97 6.29 12.86 6.14
CA ILE A 97 6.19 13.39 7.52
C ILE A 97 6.29 14.91 7.50
N GLY A 98 7.16 15.48 6.67
CA GLY A 98 7.33 16.91 6.51
C GLY A 98 6.18 17.61 5.77
N GLY A 99 5.30 16.84 5.10
CA GLY A 99 4.15 17.38 4.36
C GLY A 99 4.48 17.91 2.96
N THR A 100 5.70 17.75 2.47
CA THR A 100 6.10 18.11 1.09
C THR A 100 5.38 17.25 0.06
N VAL A 101 5.17 15.97 0.40
CA VAL A 101 4.32 15.04 -0.35
C VAL A 101 3.11 14.65 0.49
N HIS A 102 2.02 14.27 -0.16
CA HIS A 102 0.72 14.11 0.49
C HIS A 102 0.36 12.66 0.76
N VAL A 103 0.77 11.74 -0.12
CA VAL A 103 0.43 10.33 -0.09
C VAL A 103 1.59 9.45 -0.53
N LEU A 104 1.69 8.26 0.09
CA LEU A 104 2.66 7.22 -0.22
C LEU A 104 1.96 5.86 -0.09
N PHE A 105 2.26 4.93 -1.00
CA PHE A 105 1.81 3.53 -0.93
C PHE A 105 2.99 2.64 -0.53
N ASP A 106 3.44 2.74 0.72
CA ASP A 106 4.68 2.07 1.16
C ASP A 106 4.48 0.63 1.61
N ASN A 107 5.58 -0.11 1.68
CA ASN A 107 5.58 -1.44 2.30
C ASN A 107 5.42 -1.31 3.81
N LEU A 108 4.48 -2.05 4.40
CA LEU A 108 4.17 -1.97 5.82
C LEU A 108 5.39 -2.04 6.77
N PRO A 109 6.42 -2.90 6.53
CA PRO A 109 7.58 -2.95 7.42
C PRO A 109 8.38 -1.65 7.52
N SER A 110 8.46 -0.86 6.44
CA SER A 110 9.21 0.40 6.43
C SER A 110 8.50 1.53 7.17
N SER A 111 7.18 1.56 7.13
CA SER A 111 6.37 2.65 7.67
C SER A 111 5.73 2.37 9.04
N ALA A 112 5.67 1.10 9.47
CA ALA A 112 4.98 0.68 10.70
C ALA A 112 5.41 1.46 11.95
N GLY A 113 6.71 1.79 12.08
CA GLY A 113 7.23 2.59 13.19
C GLY A 113 6.69 4.02 13.19
N HIS A 114 6.59 4.63 12.03
CA HIS A 114 6.06 6.00 11.86
C HIS A 114 4.55 6.08 12.06
N ILE A 115 3.81 5.06 11.61
CA ILE A 115 2.37 4.92 11.85
C ILE A 115 2.09 4.78 13.34
N LYS A 116 2.79 3.83 14.02
CA LYS A 116 2.66 3.63 15.47
C LYS A 116 3.04 4.87 16.29
N GLY A 117 4.05 5.59 15.82
CA GLY A 117 4.49 6.85 16.42
C GLY A 117 3.61 8.05 16.09
N GLY A 118 2.50 7.86 15.34
CA GLY A 118 1.58 8.93 14.98
C GLY A 118 2.15 10.02 14.07
N LYS A 119 3.28 9.74 13.39
CA LYS A 119 3.93 10.72 12.50
C LYS A 119 3.26 10.82 11.13
N ILE A 120 2.64 9.74 10.70
CA ILE A 120 1.85 9.62 9.46
C ILE A 120 0.58 8.83 9.75
N ARG A 121 -0.41 8.93 8.88
CA ARG A 121 -1.69 8.26 9.01
C ARG A 121 -1.85 7.21 7.91
N ALA A 122 -2.03 5.94 8.29
CA ALA A 122 -2.46 4.89 7.38
C ALA A 122 -3.98 4.97 7.20
N ILE A 123 -4.46 4.94 5.95
CA ILE A 123 -5.89 4.98 5.61
C ILE A 123 -6.39 3.72 4.91
N ALA A 124 -5.50 2.93 4.32
CA ALA A 124 -5.87 1.66 3.68
C ALA A 124 -4.66 0.73 3.56
N VAL A 125 -4.94 -0.55 3.33
CA VAL A 125 -3.94 -1.57 3.00
C VAL A 125 -4.30 -2.15 1.63
N THR A 126 -3.31 -2.29 0.75
CA THR A 126 -3.52 -3.00 -0.51
C THR A 126 -3.50 -4.50 -0.23
N THR A 127 -4.61 -5.17 -0.49
CA THR A 127 -4.67 -6.63 -0.41
C THR A 127 -4.40 -7.22 -1.79
N THR A 128 -3.65 -8.31 -1.87
CA THR A 128 -3.61 -9.17 -3.04
C THR A 128 -4.92 -9.96 -3.08
N THR A 129 -6.00 -9.33 -3.52
CA THR A 129 -7.17 -10.10 -3.89
C THR A 129 -6.79 -10.82 -5.18
N THR A 130 -6.65 -12.13 -5.12
CA THR A 130 -6.64 -12.97 -6.31
C THR A 130 -7.99 -12.73 -6.99
N ALA A 131 -8.01 -11.81 -7.94
CA ALA A 131 -9.21 -11.55 -8.74
C ALA A 131 -9.41 -12.76 -9.63
N THR A 132 -10.20 -13.71 -9.16
CA THR A 132 -10.87 -14.67 -10.04
C THR A 132 -11.74 -13.81 -10.96
N ALA A 133 -11.42 -13.84 -12.25
CA ALA A 133 -12.01 -13.00 -13.26
C ALA A 133 -13.53 -13.19 -13.28
N THR A 134 -14.26 -12.24 -12.77
CA THR A 134 -15.69 -12.13 -12.96
C THR A 134 -16.03 -10.66 -13.23
N THR A 135 -16.27 -10.38 -14.49
CA THR A 135 -16.97 -9.23 -15.09
C THR A 135 -16.59 -7.81 -14.62
N ALA A 136 -16.18 -6.96 -15.54
CA ALA A 136 -15.70 -5.58 -15.36
C ALA A 136 -16.62 -4.64 -14.55
N ALA A 137 -17.90 -4.93 -14.41
CA ALA A 137 -18.85 -4.14 -13.62
C ALA A 137 -18.76 -4.39 -12.12
N ALA A 138 -18.35 -5.60 -11.68
CA ALA A 138 -18.13 -5.93 -10.27
C ALA A 138 -16.83 -5.32 -9.71
N LYS A 139 -15.87 -4.96 -10.58
CA LYS A 139 -14.57 -4.41 -10.19
C LYS A 139 -14.66 -3.05 -9.50
N ALA A 140 -15.57 -2.19 -9.91
CA ALA A 140 -15.74 -0.86 -9.30
C ALA A 140 -16.39 -0.94 -7.90
N ALA A 141 -17.29 -1.90 -7.68
CA ALA A 141 -17.96 -2.11 -6.39
C ALA A 141 -17.07 -2.86 -5.39
N ALA A 142 -16.24 -3.81 -5.84
CA ALA A 142 -15.34 -4.58 -4.97
C ALA A 142 -14.22 -3.71 -4.36
N VAL A 143 -13.73 -2.70 -5.07
CA VAL A 143 -12.72 -1.76 -4.55
C VAL A 143 -13.28 -0.90 -3.43
N ALA A 144 -14.55 -0.51 -3.50
CA ALA A 144 -15.19 0.28 -2.45
C ALA A 144 -15.49 -0.55 -1.19
N THR A 145 -15.65 -1.87 -1.31
CA THR A 145 -16.03 -2.75 -0.19
C THR A 145 -14.82 -3.41 0.50
N THR A 146 -13.66 -3.50 -0.17
CA THR A 146 -12.46 -4.13 0.40
C THR A 146 -11.53 -3.13 1.10
N ILE A 147 -11.85 -1.85 1.06
CA ILE A 147 -11.16 -0.81 1.83
C ILE A 147 -11.86 -0.70 3.19
N THR A 148 -11.74 -1.75 3.98
CA THR A 148 -12.14 -1.71 5.38
C THR A 148 -11.15 -0.84 6.14
N THR A 149 -11.68 0.15 6.87
CA THR A 149 -10.95 0.91 7.89
C THR A 149 -10.15 -0.04 8.77
N PRO A 150 -8.88 0.24 9.07
CA PRO A 150 -8.12 -0.58 10.01
C PRO A 150 -8.77 -0.44 11.38
N THR A 151 -9.56 -1.43 11.79
CA THR A 151 -9.85 -1.63 13.20
C THR A 151 -8.51 -1.97 13.85
N VAL A 152 -7.99 -1.09 14.66
CA VAL A 152 -6.82 -1.36 15.49
C VAL A 152 -7.22 -2.52 16.39
N ALA A 153 -6.81 -3.73 16.01
CA ALA A 153 -6.95 -4.89 16.88
C ALA A 153 -6.02 -4.64 18.08
N THR A 154 -6.60 -4.20 19.17
CA THR A 154 -5.97 -4.21 20.48
C THR A 154 -5.56 -5.64 20.76
N ALA A 155 -4.26 -5.89 20.93
CA ALA A 155 -3.73 -7.20 21.25
C ALA A 155 -4.36 -7.68 22.57
N ALA A 156 -5.39 -8.51 22.46
CA ALA A 156 -5.88 -9.25 23.61
C ALA A 156 -4.86 -10.35 23.92
N THR A 157 -4.34 -10.29 25.13
CA THR A 157 -3.43 -11.24 25.76
C THR A 157 -4.07 -12.65 25.70
N ALA A 158 -3.55 -13.52 24.85
CA ALA A 158 -3.94 -14.92 24.83
C ALA A 158 -3.25 -15.62 26.02
N THR A 159 -3.99 -15.80 27.10
CA THR A 159 -3.64 -16.69 28.19
C THR A 159 -3.81 -18.12 27.70
N ALA A 160 -2.72 -18.84 27.55
CA ALA A 160 -2.73 -20.25 27.23
C ALA A 160 -3.34 -21.05 28.39
N ALA A 161 -4.53 -21.58 28.22
CA ALA A 161 -5.11 -22.59 29.09
C ALA A 161 -4.59 -23.97 28.69
N THR A 162 -3.63 -24.49 29.45
CA THR A 162 -3.16 -25.87 29.36
C THR A 162 -4.23 -26.78 29.97
N THR A 163 -4.97 -27.49 29.15
CA THR A 163 -5.86 -28.56 29.62
C THR A 163 -5.09 -29.87 29.56
N ALA A 164 -4.64 -30.34 30.72
CA ALA A 164 -4.13 -31.70 30.92
C ALA A 164 -5.29 -32.68 30.91
N THR A 165 -5.38 -33.57 29.93
CA THR A 165 -6.30 -34.70 29.94
C THR A 165 -5.60 -35.91 30.56
N THR A 166 -5.93 -36.24 31.79
CA THR A 166 -5.55 -37.49 32.46
C THR A 166 -6.50 -38.58 32.01
N THR A 167 -6.01 -39.60 31.34
CA THR A 167 -6.77 -40.84 31.08
C THR A 167 -6.29 -41.90 32.06
N THR A 168 -7.20 -42.34 32.93
CA THR A 168 -7.01 -43.48 33.84
C THR A 168 -7.72 -44.69 33.25
N THR A 169 -6.99 -45.79 33.20
CA THR A 169 -7.39 -47.21 33.03
C THR A 169 -7.78 -47.65 31.65
#